data_e66ad651f146b9dd5e9c1bc59ac51bca
#
_entry.id   e66ad651f146b9dd5e9c1bc59ac51bca
#
_cell.length_a   1.000
_cell.length_b   1.000
_cell.length_c   1.000
_cell.angle_alpha   90.00
_cell.angle_beta   90.00
_cell.angle_gamma   90.00
#
_symmetry.space_group_name_H-M   'P 1'
#
loop_
_entity.id
_entity.type
_entity.pdbx_description
1 polymer ?
#
loop_
_entity_poly.entity_id
_entity_poly.type
_entity_poly.pdbx_seq_one_letter_code
_entity_poly.pdbx_strand_id
1 'polypeptide(L)'
;MIQFFEFTILVIIVSVSGVMAPGPLFAANVSYGLKGGWKTGIKMAIGHTIVELPLVILLGIGVFSLEIFPEFRTIISILGAITLFVFATLQIKTALRKEKTKISNPKQGPLVAGILLSALNPFFIIWWLAIGFKLISDAMILWSFGGILIMFVLHIWMDFVWLGAVSFFASKSSGILSNRNYKVLMLGISGMLVYFGITFLIEI
;
A
#
# COMPACT_ATOMS: atom_id res chain seq x y z
N MET A 1 -1.09 11.08 31.01
CA MET A 1 -1.40 9.66 30.77
C MET A 1 -2.70 9.47 29.99
N ILE A 2 -3.80 10.09 30.39
CA ILE A 2 -5.11 9.98 29.70
C ILE A 2 -4.99 10.40 28.24
N GLN A 3 -4.44 11.57 27.95
CA GLN A 3 -4.26 12.07 26.57
C GLN A 3 -3.45 11.14 25.67
N PHE A 4 -2.40 10.48 26.19
CA PHE A 4 -1.62 9.53 25.40
C PHE A 4 -2.44 8.28 25.03
N PHE A 5 -3.21 7.76 25.98
CA PHE A 5 -4.05 6.58 25.75
C PHE A 5 -5.17 6.86 24.74
N GLU A 6 -5.86 7.99 24.89
CA GLU A 6 -6.90 8.43 23.98
C GLU A 6 -6.34 8.66 22.56
N PHE A 7 -5.20 9.32 22.45
CA PHE A 7 -4.52 9.52 21.17
C PHE A 7 -4.08 8.21 20.53
N THR A 8 -3.56 7.25 21.30
CA THR A 8 -3.17 5.93 20.81
C THR A 8 -4.36 5.19 20.21
N ILE A 9 -5.50 5.18 20.90
CA ILE A 9 -6.74 4.57 20.39
C ILE A 9 -7.18 5.27 19.11
N LEU A 10 -7.17 6.59 19.06
CA LEU A 10 -7.53 7.37 17.89
C LEU A 10 -6.65 7.01 16.70
N VAL A 11 -5.31 7.00 16.88
CA VAL A 11 -4.38 6.64 15.82
C VAL A 11 -4.66 5.23 15.30
N ILE A 12 -4.84 4.24 16.17
CA ILE A 12 -5.10 2.85 15.77
C ILE A 12 -6.40 2.75 14.97
N ILE A 13 -7.51 3.29 15.50
CA ILE A 13 -8.82 3.19 14.85
C ILE A 13 -8.82 3.88 13.48
N VAL A 14 -8.26 5.08 13.40
CA VAL A 14 -8.21 5.84 12.15
C VAL A 14 -7.30 5.15 11.14
N SER A 15 -6.12 4.68 11.58
CA SER A 15 -5.13 4.02 10.73
C SER A 15 -5.66 2.72 10.10
N VAL A 16 -6.53 1.97 10.80
CA VAL A 16 -7.17 0.75 10.25
C VAL A 16 -7.82 1.04 8.90
N SER A 17 -8.43 2.21 8.72
CA SER A 17 -9.12 2.57 7.48
C SER A 17 -8.17 2.69 6.28
N GLY A 18 -6.93 3.15 6.50
CA GLY A 18 -5.89 3.24 5.47
C GLY A 18 -5.15 1.92 5.26
N VAL A 19 -4.66 1.33 6.36
CA VAL A 19 -3.84 0.10 6.36
C VAL A 19 -4.58 -1.09 5.75
N MET A 20 -5.87 -1.26 6.08
CA MET A 20 -6.66 -2.39 5.60
C MET A 20 -7.37 -2.12 4.26
N ALA A 21 -7.21 -0.95 3.67
CA ALA A 21 -7.84 -0.61 2.41
C ALA A 21 -7.44 -1.60 1.29
N PRO A 22 -8.41 -2.21 0.58
CA PRO A 22 -8.12 -3.14 -0.50
C PRO A 22 -7.65 -2.36 -1.75
N GLY A 23 -6.37 -2.00 -1.77
CA GLY A 23 -5.75 -1.20 -2.82
C GLY A 23 -4.72 -1.97 -3.66
N PRO A 24 -3.98 -1.27 -4.53
CA PRO A 24 -2.94 -1.84 -5.38
C PRO A 24 -1.85 -2.57 -4.59
N LEU A 25 -1.42 -2.00 -3.46
CA LEU A 25 -0.41 -2.59 -2.58
C LEU A 25 -0.91 -3.93 -2.00
N PHE A 26 -2.16 -3.98 -1.53
CA PHE A 26 -2.79 -5.21 -1.05
C PHE A 26 -2.82 -6.30 -2.14
N ALA A 27 -3.30 -5.95 -3.34
CA ALA A 27 -3.40 -6.89 -4.46
C ALA A 27 -2.03 -7.47 -4.86
N ALA A 28 -1.01 -6.63 -4.95
CA ALA A 28 0.37 -7.06 -5.19
C ALA A 28 0.89 -7.92 -4.04
N ASN A 29 0.62 -7.55 -2.78
CA ASN A 29 1.05 -8.28 -1.61
C ASN A 29 0.50 -9.72 -1.58
N VAL A 30 -0.77 -9.92 -1.93
CA VAL A 30 -1.34 -11.27 -2.10
C VAL A 30 -0.56 -12.05 -3.15
N SER A 31 -0.27 -11.44 -4.31
CA SER A 31 0.45 -12.09 -5.40
C SER A 31 1.87 -12.51 -5.03
N TYR A 32 2.62 -11.65 -4.34
CA TYR A 32 3.95 -11.98 -3.83
C TYR A 32 3.89 -12.99 -2.68
N GLY A 33 2.88 -12.86 -1.81
CA GLY A 33 2.66 -13.73 -0.67
C GLY A 33 2.42 -15.18 -1.08
N LEU A 34 1.65 -15.44 -2.13
CA LEU A 34 1.41 -16.78 -2.69
C LEU A 34 2.72 -17.53 -2.98
N LYS A 35 3.81 -16.82 -3.27
CA LYS A 35 5.12 -17.38 -3.64
C LYS A 35 6.13 -17.39 -2.52
N GLY A 36 6.23 -16.29 -1.80
CA GLY A 36 7.33 -16.05 -0.85
C GLY A 36 6.89 -15.93 0.61
N GLY A 37 5.60 -16.11 0.89
CA GLY A 37 5.04 -16.09 2.25
C GLY A 37 5.22 -14.74 2.96
N TRP A 38 5.15 -14.78 4.29
CA TRP A 38 5.17 -13.59 5.14
C TRP A 38 6.39 -12.68 4.93
N LYS A 39 7.54 -13.26 4.55
CA LYS A 39 8.77 -12.49 4.28
C LYS A 39 8.60 -11.49 3.13
N THR A 40 7.75 -11.80 2.16
CA THR A 40 7.47 -10.87 1.05
C THR A 40 6.60 -9.71 1.53
N GLY A 41 5.64 -9.96 2.42
CA GLY A 41 4.84 -8.92 3.06
C GLY A 41 5.70 -7.95 3.86
N ILE A 42 6.64 -8.46 4.66
CA ILE A 42 7.59 -7.60 5.40
C ILE A 42 8.44 -6.75 4.45
N LYS A 43 8.96 -7.32 3.35
CA LYS A 43 9.71 -6.55 2.35
C LYS A 43 8.86 -5.46 1.69
N MET A 44 7.59 -5.74 1.44
CA MET A 44 6.66 -4.74 0.91
C MET A 44 6.35 -3.65 1.94
N ALA A 45 6.18 -4.02 3.22
CA ALA A 45 6.00 -3.06 4.32
C ALA A 45 7.23 -2.13 4.46
N ILE A 46 8.45 -2.67 4.35
CA ILE A 46 9.68 -1.86 4.33
C ILE A 46 9.65 -0.88 3.14
N GLY A 47 9.30 -1.37 1.94
CA GLY A 47 9.17 -0.52 0.75
C GLY A 47 8.13 0.58 0.92
N HIS A 48 7.00 0.25 1.54
CA HIS A 48 5.94 1.20 1.91
C HIS A 48 6.47 2.26 2.88
N THR A 49 7.10 1.84 3.97
CA THR A 49 7.69 2.72 4.99
C THR A 49 8.70 3.72 4.41
N ILE A 50 9.53 3.30 3.42
CA ILE A 50 10.50 4.17 2.75
C ILE A 50 9.82 5.36 2.06
N VAL A 51 8.58 5.20 1.61
CA VAL A 51 7.78 6.27 0.99
C VAL A 51 6.99 7.04 2.03
N GLU A 52 6.38 6.33 2.97
CA GLU A 52 5.45 6.88 3.94
C GLU A 52 6.14 7.79 4.96
N LEU A 53 7.26 7.36 5.53
CA LEU A 53 7.95 8.16 6.55
C LEU A 53 8.39 9.54 6.02
N PRO A 54 9.04 9.67 4.84
CA PRO A 54 9.31 10.98 4.27
C PRO A 54 8.06 11.81 4.01
N LEU A 55 6.97 11.21 3.51
CA LEU A 55 5.71 11.90 3.29
C LEU A 55 5.14 12.46 4.60
N VAL A 56 5.10 11.66 5.67
CA VAL A 56 4.61 12.09 6.99
C VAL A 56 5.46 13.24 7.55
N ILE A 57 6.79 13.15 7.42
CA ILE A 57 7.69 14.23 7.85
C ILE A 57 7.42 15.51 7.05
N LEU A 58 7.31 15.42 5.73
CA LEU A 58 7.02 16.56 4.85
C LEU A 58 5.69 17.23 5.17
N LEU A 59 4.66 16.42 5.45
CA LEU A 59 3.36 16.94 5.90
C LEU A 59 3.48 17.64 7.26
N GLY A 60 4.24 17.05 8.19
CA GLY A 60 4.46 17.64 9.51
C GLY A 60 5.19 19.00 9.48
N ILE A 61 6.07 19.22 8.50
CA ILE A 61 6.71 20.54 8.30
C ILE A 61 5.89 21.49 7.42
N GLY A 62 4.68 21.07 6.99
CA GLY A 62 3.77 21.93 6.23
C GLY A 62 4.20 22.21 4.78
N VAL A 63 5.11 21.41 4.23
CA VAL A 63 5.62 21.60 2.85
C VAL A 63 4.61 21.17 1.79
N PHE A 64 3.73 20.21 2.12
CA PHE A 64 2.72 19.71 1.20
C PHE A 64 1.34 20.33 1.48
N SER A 65 0.89 21.18 0.58
CA SER A 65 -0.51 21.57 0.48
C SER A 65 -1.02 21.19 -0.91
N LEU A 66 -2.13 20.48 -0.99
CA LEU A 66 -2.80 20.14 -2.25
C LEU A 66 -3.23 21.40 -3.02
N GLU A 67 -3.47 22.50 -2.31
CA GLU A 67 -3.84 23.78 -2.90
C GLU A 67 -2.68 24.45 -3.64
N ILE A 68 -1.42 24.10 -3.27
CA ILE A 68 -0.22 24.71 -3.87
C ILE A 68 0.18 23.99 -5.17
N PHE A 69 -0.15 22.70 -5.32
CA PHE A 69 0.30 21.88 -6.47
C PHE A 69 -0.82 20.99 -7.04
N PRO A 70 -1.89 21.57 -7.64
CA PRO A 70 -2.97 20.78 -8.24
C PRO A 70 -2.48 19.84 -9.35
N GLU A 71 -1.44 20.22 -10.11
CA GLU A 71 -0.85 19.37 -11.16
C GLU A 71 -0.18 18.12 -10.61
N PHE A 72 0.28 18.16 -9.37
CA PHE A 72 0.93 17.00 -8.72
C PHE A 72 -0.04 15.80 -8.61
N ARG A 73 -1.31 16.06 -8.32
CA ARG A 73 -2.35 15.02 -8.29
C ARG A 73 -2.48 14.35 -9.67
N THR A 74 -2.57 15.13 -10.73
CA THR A 74 -2.68 14.65 -12.10
C THR A 74 -1.49 13.77 -12.49
N ILE A 75 -0.27 14.25 -12.24
CA ILE A 75 0.97 13.51 -12.57
C ILE A 75 1.01 12.18 -11.82
N ILE A 76 0.74 12.17 -10.51
CA ILE A 76 0.74 10.95 -9.69
C ILE A 76 -0.35 9.98 -10.15
N SER A 77 -1.53 10.46 -10.48
CA SER A 77 -2.62 9.62 -10.97
C SER A 77 -2.27 8.94 -12.29
N ILE A 78 -1.67 9.67 -13.23
CA ILE A 78 -1.24 9.10 -14.52
C ILE A 78 -0.12 8.06 -14.32
N LEU A 79 0.93 8.40 -13.56
CA LEU A 79 2.04 7.47 -13.28
C LEU A 79 1.57 6.25 -12.50
N GLY A 80 0.66 6.44 -11.55
CA GLY A 80 0.03 5.37 -10.80
C GLY A 80 -0.77 4.44 -11.71
N ALA A 81 -1.62 4.97 -12.58
CA ALA A 81 -2.40 4.20 -13.54
C ALA A 81 -1.50 3.38 -14.47
N ILE A 82 -0.45 3.98 -15.04
CA ILE A 82 0.53 3.28 -15.90
C ILE A 82 1.15 2.12 -15.12
N THR A 83 1.59 2.36 -13.88
CA THR A 83 2.21 1.33 -13.02
C THR A 83 1.23 0.19 -12.78
N LEU A 84 -0.03 0.47 -12.48
CA LEU A 84 -1.07 -0.55 -12.25
C LEU A 84 -1.35 -1.37 -13.50
N PHE A 85 -1.45 -0.75 -14.68
CA PHE A 85 -1.66 -1.47 -15.94
C PHE A 85 -0.46 -2.35 -16.32
N VAL A 86 0.76 -1.91 -16.06
CA VAL A 86 1.97 -2.73 -16.24
C VAL A 86 1.92 -3.96 -15.33
N PHE A 87 1.64 -3.78 -14.04
CA PHE A 87 1.51 -4.90 -13.08
C PHE A 87 0.38 -5.86 -13.48
N ALA A 88 -0.81 -5.35 -13.81
CA ALA A 88 -1.93 -6.17 -14.26
C ALA A 88 -1.56 -6.99 -15.50
N THR A 89 -0.94 -6.36 -16.50
CA THR A 89 -0.52 -7.03 -17.75
C THR A 89 0.49 -8.15 -17.48
N LEU A 90 1.49 -7.91 -16.63
CA LEU A 90 2.47 -8.93 -16.26
C LEU A 90 1.83 -10.10 -15.51
N GLN A 91 0.86 -9.85 -14.63
CA GLN A 91 0.13 -10.88 -13.92
C GLN A 91 -0.77 -11.70 -14.85
N ILE A 92 -1.53 -11.05 -15.75
CA ILE A 92 -2.37 -11.73 -16.75
C ILE A 92 -1.52 -12.64 -17.64
N LYS A 93 -0.40 -12.12 -18.19
CA LYS A 93 0.52 -12.93 -19.00
C LYS A 93 1.04 -14.14 -18.24
N THR A 94 1.36 -13.99 -16.96
CA THR A 94 1.83 -15.07 -16.10
C THR A 94 0.71 -16.10 -15.84
N ALA A 95 -0.51 -15.66 -15.56
CA ALA A 95 -1.65 -16.51 -15.28
C ALA A 95 -2.11 -17.33 -16.52
N LEU A 96 -1.96 -16.76 -17.73
CA LEU A 96 -2.39 -17.39 -18.97
C LEU A 96 -1.35 -18.34 -19.60
N ARG A 97 -0.08 -18.30 -19.18
CA ARG A 97 0.92 -19.25 -19.68
C ARG A 97 0.53 -20.68 -19.36
N LYS A 98 0.55 -21.54 -20.37
CA LYS A 98 0.17 -22.97 -20.28
C LYS A 98 1.23 -23.86 -19.59
N GLU A 99 2.45 -23.39 -19.44
CA GLU A 99 3.52 -24.17 -18.79
C GLU A 99 3.24 -24.28 -17.30
N LYS A 100 3.54 -25.50 -16.74
CA LYS A 100 3.60 -25.72 -15.29
C LYS A 100 4.39 -24.57 -14.70
N THR A 101 3.70 -23.67 -14.05
CA THR A 101 4.20 -22.39 -13.64
C THR A 101 5.43 -22.57 -12.72
N LYS A 102 6.63 -22.57 -13.31
CA LYS A 102 7.73 -21.90 -12.61
C LYS A 102 7.24 -20.46 -12.50
N ILE A 103 6.67 -20.16 -11.35
CA ILE A 103 6.10 -18.87 -11.03
C ILE A 103 7.22 -17.85 -11.30
N SER A 104 7.18 -17.20 -12.46
CA SER A 104 8.18 -16.18 -12.79
C SER A 104 8.03 -15.08 -11.76
N ASN A 105 9.07 -14.86 -10.98
CA ASN A 105 9.11 -13.69 -10.14
C ASN A 105 8.97 -12.47 -11.04
N PRO A 106 8.09 -11.51 -10.70
CA PRO A 106 8.18 -10.21 -11.33
C PRO A 106 9.64 -9.77 -11.23
N LYS A 107 10.20 -9.22 -12.30
CA LYS A 107 11.61 -8.75 -12.31
C LYS A 107 11.92 -7.80 -11.16
N GLN A 108 10.87 -7.14 -10.64
CA GLN A 108 10.92 -6.26 -9.49
C GLN A 108 10.59 -7.07 -8.22
N GLY A 109 11.45 -6.98 -7.21
CA GLY A 109 11.22 -7.63 -5.93
C GLY A 109 10.08 -6.97 -5.12
N PRO A 110 9.58 -7.64 -4.05
CA PRO A 110 8.47 -7.12 -3.23
C PRO A 110 8.78 -5.78 -2.58
N LEU A 111 10.04 -5.50 -2.24
CA LEU A 111 10.45 -4.20 -1.71
C LEU A 111 10.21 -3.06 -2.72
N VAL A 112 10.69 -3.25 -3.97
CA VAL A 112 10.49 -2.25 -5.04
C VAL A 112 9.01 -2.09 -5.38
N ALA A 113 8.24 -3.17 -5.36
CA ALA A 113 6.80 -3.11 -5.52
C ALA A 113 6.14 -2.28 -4.39
N GLY A 114 6.58 -2.46 -3.14
CA GLY A 114 6.14 -1.66 -2.00
C GLY A 114 6.40 -0.16 -2.21
N ILE A 115 7.60 0.21 -2.66
CA ILE A 115 7.94 1.60 -2.98
C ILE A 115 7.03 2.17 -4.08
N LEU A 116 6.98 1.50 -5.24
CA LEU A 116 6.28 2.03 -6.40
C LEU A 116 4.76 2.13 -6.18
N LEU A 117 4.17 1.09 -5.59
CA LEU A 117 2.73 1.03 -5.36
C LEU A 117 2.27 1.92 -4.19
N SER A 118 3.18 2.46 -3.41
CA SER A 118 2.91 3.49 -2.41
C SER A 118 3.15 4.89 -2.99
N ALA A 119 4.34 5.13 -3.55
CA ALA A 119 4.73 6.45 -4.07
C ALA A 119 3.81 6.94 -5.21
N LEU A 120 3.30 6.02 -6.02
CA LEU A 120 2.45 6.30 -7.18
C LEU A 120 0.96 5.98 -6.92
N ASN A 121 0.56 5.87 -5.64
CA ASN A 121 -0.82 5.63 -5.26
C ASN A 121 -1.50 6.93 -4.80
N PRO A 122 -2.35 7.55 -5.63
CA PRO A 122 -3.00 8.81 -5.25
C PRO A 122 -3.91 8.64 -4.03
N PHE A 123 -4.57 7.49 -3.84
CA PHE A 123 -5.41 7.26 -2.65
C PHE A 123 -4.60 7.23 -1.37
N PHE A 124 -3.40 6.66 -1.38
CA PHE A 124 -2.48 6.69 -0.25
C PHE A 124 -2.08 8.13 0.10
N ILE A 125 -1.71 8.92 -0.90
CA ILE A 125 -1.32 10.30 -0.72
C ILE A 125 -2.49 11.14 -0.21
N ILE A 126 -3.68 11.00 -0.83
CA ILE A 126 -4.89 11.72 -0.43
C ILE A 126 -5.31 11.33 0.99
N TRP A 127 -5.20 10.05 1.37
CA TRP A 127 -5.50 9.61 2.73
C TRP A 127 -4.63 10.32 3.76
N TRP A 128 -3.32 10.42 3.50
CA TRP A 128 -2.40 11.15 4.37
C TRP A 128 -2.69 12.65 4.40
N LEU A 129 -3.04 13.25 3.28
CA LEU A 129 -3.36 14.67 3.18
C LEU A 129 -4.70 15.03 3.85
N ALA A 130 -5.69 14.16 3.78
CA ALA A 130 -7.02 14.42 4.32
C ALA A 130 -7.17 13.93 5.77
N ILE A 131 -6.80 12.68 6.03
CA ILE A 131 -7.04 12.00 7.31
C ILE A 131 -5.77 11.98 8.16
N GLY A 132 -4.67 11.52 7.59
CA GLY A 132 -3.38 11.42 8.26
C GLY A 132 -2.85 12.78 8.71
N PHE A 133 -3.11 13.85 7.95
CA PHE A 133 -2.71 15.21 8.32
C PHE A 133 -3.32 15.65 9.66
N LYS A 134 -4.57 15.26 9.93
CA LYS A 134 -5.18 15.53 11.24
C LYS A 134 -4.43 14.81 12.37
N LEU A 135 -4.06 13.55 12.19
CA LEU A 135 -3.28 12.80 13.19
C LEU A 135 -1.91 13.43 13.42
N ILE A 136 -1.26 13.90 12.35
CA ILE A 136 0.02 14.63 12.43
C ILE A 136 -0.16 15.93 13.19
N SER A 137 -1.20 16.70 12.88
CA SER A 137 -1.50 17.98 13.54
C SER A 137 -1.79 17.79 15.03
N ASP A 138 -2.64 16.82 15.38
CA ASP A 138 -2.96 16.52 16.78
C ASP A 138 -1.70 16.07 17.55
N ALA A 139 -0.85 15.23 16.94
CA ALA A 139 0.42 14.79 17.53
C ALA A 139 1.39 15.97 17.79
N MET A 140 1.45 16.92 16.84
CA MET A 140 2.28 18.11 16.97
C MET A 140 1.77 19.05 18.09
N ILE A 141 0.46 19.20 18.22
CA ILE A 141 -0.14 19.99 19.30
C ILE A 141 0.20 19.37 20.67
N LEU A 142 0.16 18.04 20.78
CA LEU A 142 0.38 17.33 22.04
C LEU A 142 1.87 17.26 22.43
N TRP A 143 2.77 17.01 21.47
CA TRP A 143 4.18 16.70 21.76
C TRP A 143 5.17 17.35 20.77
N SER A 144 4.77 18.41 20.08
CA SER A 144 5.58 19.09 19.06
C SER A 144 6.11 18.10 18.00
N PHE A 145 7.28 18.33 17.45
CA PHE A 145 7.89 17.46 16.44
C PHE A 145 8.07 16.00 16.90
N GLY A 146 8.31 15.77 18.20
CA GLY A 146 8.41 14.43 18.77
C GLY A 146 7.12 13.64 18.65
N GLY A 147 5.97 14.31 18.63
CA GLY A 147 4.66 13.71 18.46
C GLY A 147 4.49 13.01 17.11
N ILE A 148 5.11 13.54 16.05
CA ILE A 148 5.07 12.90 14.72
C ILE A 148 5.67 11.50 14.77
N LEU A 149 6.82 11.33 15.43
CA LEU A 149 7.47 10.02 15.59
C LEU A 149 6.62 9.07 16.42
N ILE A 150 6.02 9.56 17.51
CA ILE A 150 5.12 8.76 18.35
C ILE A 150 3.94 8.29 17.51
N MET A 151 3.26 9.19 16.82
CA MET A 151 2.13 8.88 15.93
C MET A 151 2.54 7.88 14.85
N PHE A 152 3.69 8.09 14.20
CA PHE A 152 4.18 7.22 13.14
C PHE A 152 4.47 5.81 13.65
N VAL A 153 5.09 5.67 14.82
CA VAL A 153 5.33 4.36 15.44
C VAL A 153 4.01 3.65 15.78
N LEU A 154 3.02 4.39 16.27
CA LEU A 154 1.69 3.87 16.57
C LEU A 154 0.92 3.44 15.29
N HIS A 155 1.26 3.98 14.13
CA HIS A 155 0.67 3.65 12.84
C HIS A 155 1.40 2.50 12.13
N ILE A 156 2.72 2.64 11.93
CA ILE A 156 3.49 1.84 10.97
C ILE A 156 3.54 0.35 11.29
N TRP A 157 3.53 -0.05 12.57
CA TRP A 157 3.55 -1.47 12.94
C TRP A 157 2.35 -2.23 12.38
N MET A 158 1.21 -1.53 12.16
CA MET A 158 0.00 -2.13 11.61
C MET A 158 0.20 -2.54 10.15
N ASP A 159 0.98 -1.77 9.37
CA ASP A 159 1.33 -2.13 7.99
C ASP A 159 2.18 -3.41 7.95
N PHE A 160 3.16 -3.51 8.85
CA PHE A 160 3.98 -4.74 8.95
C PHE A 160 3.14 -5.95 9.34
N VAL A 161 2.26 -5.80 10.32
CA VAL A 161 1.36 -6.88 10.75
C VAL A 161 0.39 -7.24 9.63
N TRP A 162 -0.25 -6.26 9.02
CA TRP A 162 -1.25 -6.49 7.96
C TRP A 162 -0.63 -7.12 6.72
N LEU A 163 0.41 -6.52 6.14
CA LEU A 163 1.05 -7.03 4.94
C LEU A 163 1.73 -8.38 5.20
N GLY A 164 2.32 -8.57 6.37
CA GLY A 164 2.87 -9.86 6.79
C GLY A 164 1.80 -10.95 6.92
N ALA A 165 0.68 -10.66 7.58
CA ALA A 165 -0.43 -11.58 7.76
C ALA A 165 -1.07 -11.96 6.41
N VAL A 166 -1.38 -10.96 5.56
CA VAL A 166 -1.95 -11.19 4.23
C VAL A 166 -1.04 -12.09 3.39
N SER A 167 0.26 -11.82 3.36
CA SER A 167 1.24 -12.66 2.66
C SER A 167 1.35 -14.07 3.24
N PHE A 168 1.28 -14.20 4.57
CA PHE A 168 1.31 -15.50 5.24
C PHE A 168 0.09 -16.33 4.85
N PHE A 169 -1.12 -15.79 4.97
CA PHE A 169 -2.35 -16.49 4.60
C PHE A 169 -2.41 -16.81 3.11
N ALA A 170 -1.95 -15.89 2.25
CA ALA A 170 -1.82 -16.15 0.83
C ALA A 170 -0.91 -17.35 0.56
N SER A 171 0.24 -17.46 1.22
CA SER A 171 1.16 -18.59 1.04
C SER A 171 0.56 -19.92 1.48
N LYS A 172 -0.19 -19.94 2.57
CA LYS A 172 -0.87 -21.15 3.06
C LYS A 172 -1.96 -21.62 2.10
N SER A 173 -2.64 -20.68 1.46
CA SER A 173 -3.67 -20.98 0.46
C SER A 173 -3.08 -21.53 -0.85
N SER A 174 -1.80 -21.28 -1.15
CA SER A 174 -1.16 -21.65 -2.42
C SER A 174 -1.12 -23.18 -2.65
N GLY A 175 -0.96 -23.97 -1.59
CA GLY A 175 -0.95 -25.45 -1.64
C GLY A 175 -2.34 -26.08 -1.83
N ILE A 176 -3.41 -25.33 -1.53
CA ILE A 176 -4.80 -25.78 -1.63
C ILE A 176 -5.41 -25.35 -2.98
N LEU A 177 -4.84 -24.33 -3.59
CA LEU A 177 -5.32 -23.78 -4.87
C LEU A 177 -4.95 -24.70 -6.03
N SER A 178 -5.98 -25.31 -6.66
CA SER A 178 -5.81 -25.96 -7.97
C SER A 178 -5.29 -24.94 -8.98
N ASN A 179 -4.65 -25.44 -10.06
CA ASN A 179 -4.17 -24.56 -11.16
C ASN A 179 -5.27 -23.66 -11.74
N ARG A 180 -6.52 -24.13 -11.74
CA ARG A 180 -7.67 -23.35 -12.19
C ARG A 180 -8.00 -22.22 -11.19
N ASN A 181 -8.07 -22.54 -9.91
CA ASN A 181 -8.40 -21.56 -8.88
C ASN A 181 -7.29 -20.51 -8.73
N TYR A 182 -6.03 -20.93 -8.88
CA TYR A 182 -4.90 -19.99 -8.95
C TYR A 182 -5.05 -19.00 -10.11
N LYS A 183 -5.38 -19.49 -11.32
CA LYS A 183 -5.62 -18.60 -12.47
C LYS A 183 -6.77 -17.63 -12.24
N VAL A 184 -7.89 -18.11 -11.70
CA VAL A 184 -9.06 -17.28 -11.38
C VAL A 184 -8.68 -16.19 -10.37
N LEU A 185 -7.96 -16.56 -9.29
CA LEU A 185 -7.49 -15.60 -8.29
C LEU A 185 -6.58 -14.55 -8.92
N MET A 186 -5.59 -14.96 -9.72
CA MET A 186 -4.64 -14.03 -10.35
C MET A 186 -5.33 -13.11 -11.37
N LEU A 187 -6.30 -13.61 -12.11
CA LEU A 187 -7.11 -12.78 -13.02
C LEU A 187 -8.01 -11.81 -12.26
N GLY A 188 -8.59 -12.24 -11.12
CA GLY A 188 -9.36 -11.37 -10.23
C GLY A 188 -8.53 -10.22 -9.67
N ILE A 189 -7.32 -10.53 -9.16
CA ILE A 189 -6.37 -9.52 -8.67
C ILE A 189 -5.96 -8.57 -9.80
N SER A 190 -5.68 -9.11 -11.00
CA SER A 190 -5.35 -8.27 -12.16
C SER A 190 -6.51 -7.36 -12.55
N GLY A 191 -7.75 -7.85 -12.47
CA GLY A 191 -8.96 -7.05 -12.67
C GLY A 191 -9.08 -5.90 -11.67
N MET A 192 -8.75 -6.14 -10.39
CA MET A 192 -8.69 -5.08 -9.37
C MET A 192 -7.63 -4.02 -9.72
N LEU A 193 -6.44 -4.44 -10.16
CA LEU A 193 -5.39 -3.50 -10.56
C LEU A 193 -5.82 -2.65 -11.76
N VAL A 194 -6.49 -3.25 -12.76
CA VAL A 194 -7.07 -2.51 -13.90
C VAL A 194 -8.15 -1.55 -13.43
N TYR A 195 -9.05 -1.98 -12.55
CA TYR A 195 -10.08 -1.12 -11.97
C TYR A 195 -9.47 0.11 -11.29
N PHE A 196 -8.49 -0.08 -10.40
CA PHE A 196 -7.80 1.05 -9.76
C PHE A 196 -7.05 1.93 -10.77
N GLY A 197 -6.43 1.35 -11.80
CA GLY A 197 -5.77 2.13 -12.85
C GLY A 197 -6.76 3.02 -13.61
N ILE A 198 -7.96 2.52 -13.90
CA ILE A 198 -9.03 3.29 -14.55
C ILE A 198 -9.55 4.38 -13.61
N THR A 199 -9.81 4.07 -12.33
CA THR A 199 -10.25 5.08 -11.35
C THR A 199 -9.24 6.20 -11.22
N PHE A 200 -7.94 5.89 -11.20
CA PHE A 200 -6.89 6.91 -11.14
C PHE A 200 -6.94 7.90 -12.33
N LEU A 201 -7.38 7.44 -13.50
CA LEU A 201 -7.53 8.29 -14.69
C LEU A 201 -8.86 9.07 -14.73
N ILE A 202 -9.93 8.53 -14.12
CA ILE A 202 -11.24 9.19 -14.12
C ILE A 202 -11.29 10.32 -13.08
N GLU A 203 -10.53 10.20 -11.99
CA GLU A 203 -10.53 11.16 -10.88
C GLU A 203 -9.51 12.31 -11.07
N ILE A 204 -8.89 12.42 -12.26
CA ILE A 204 -8.08 13.57 -12.66
C ILE A 204 -8.97 14.76 -12.98
#